data_e31359117979d6bd5a7efa4c62b70f18
#
_entry.id   e31359117979d6bd5a7efa4c62b70f18
#
_cell.length_a   1.000
_cell.length_b   1.000
_cell.length_c   1.000
_cell.angle_alpha   90.00
_cell.angle_beta   90.00
_cell.angle_gamma   90.00
#
_symmetry.space_group_name_H-M   'P 1'
#
loop_
_entity.id
_entity.type
_entity.pdbx_description
1 polymer ?
#
loop_
_entity_poly.entity_id
_entity_poly.type
_entity_poly.pdbx_seq_one_letter_code
_entity_poly.pdbx_strand_id
1 'polypeptide(L)'
;HLRNKLEIPVTTQPGNHLFQPARFPFLLDEYPDTFSPFRRKVEILAITPTLPAPEALPPPPAAQFDAIPKAAAAPHPGLPLPGGRAAGLRRLDQFLFQQHGIAEYKQTRNDLDGLSGSSTLSPWLANGNLSVREVAEAIFRYEREHVSNESTYWLYFELLWREFFHWRAVIDGRQLFRQGGRHDRRLLTTFEPRSFARWCAGDTDFPLVNALMRPLTATAWVSNRGRQSAAACLSR
;
A
#
# COMPACT_ATOMS: atom_id res chain seq x y z
N HIS A 1 17.78 -10.28 10.84
CA HIS A 1 18.80 -11.08 10.17
C HIS A 1 20.09 -10.30 9.92
N LEU A 2 20.01 -9.05 9.41
CA LEU A 2 21.19 -8.19 9.20
C LEU A 2 21.91 -7.85 10.52
N ARG A 3 21.17 -7.56 11.61
CA ARG A 3 21.75 -7.23 12.91
C ARG A 3 22.71 -8.31 13.43
N ASN A 4 22.46 -9.57 13.10
CA ASN A 4 23.25 -10.69 13.57
C ASN A 4 24.47 -10.99 12.67
N LYS A 5 24.58 -10.31 11.52
CA LYS A 5 25.65 -10.51 10.53
C LYS A 5 26.62 -9.34 10.42
N LEU A 6 26.21 -8.18 10.93
CA LEU A 6 27.02 -6.96 10.85
C LEU A 6 27.65 -6.68 12.22
N GLU A 7 28.95 -6.45 12.24
CA GLU A 7 29.71 -6.06 13.44
C GLU A 7 29.57 -4.56 13.77
N ILE A 8 28.63 -3.88 13.10
CA ILE A 8 28.34 -2.46 13.33
C ILE A 8 26.94 -2.30 13.96
N PRO A 9 26.71 -1.23 14.76
CA PRO A 9 25.41 -0.94 15.32
C PRO A 9 24.36 -0.72 14.22
N VAL A 10 23.27 -1.48 14.25
CA VAL A 10 22.14 -1.33 13.31
C VAL A 10 20.93 -0.79 14.06
N THR A 11 20.54 0.44 13.73
CA THR A 11 19.33 1.07 14.26
C THR A 11 18.20 0.99 13.24
N THR A 12 17.03 0.57 13.68
CA THR A 12 15.83 0.54 12.85
C THR A 12 14.91 1.69 13.25
N GLN A 13 14.56 2.54 12.31
CA GLN A 13 13.61 3.63 12.51
C GLN A 13 12.29 3.31 11.80
N PRO A 14 11.14 3.36 12.49
CA PRO A 14 9.83 3.18 11.85
C PRO A 14 9.50 4.44 11.04
N GLY A 15 9.61 4.36 9.70
CA GLY A 15 9.44 5.52 8.82
C GLY A 15 8.13 5.56 8.03
N ASN A 16 7.44 4.42 7.88
CA ASN A 16 6.32 4.29 6.94
C ASN A 16 4.97 4.09 7.63
N HIS A 17 4.73 4.85 8.72
CA HIS A 17 3.52 4.79 9.54
C HIS A 17 2.89 6.17 9.71
N LEU A 18 1.57 6.23 9.90
CA LEU A 18 0.85 7.44 10.29
C LEU A 18 1.18 7.82 11.73
N PHE A 19 1.22 6.83 12.61
CA PHE A 19 1.40 7.01 14.04
C PHE A 19 2.66 6.30 14.55
N GLN A 20 3.31 6.88 15.52
CA GLN A 20 4.33 6.16 16.27
C GLN A 20 3.65 5.18 17.26
N PRO A 21 4.20 3.97 17.47
CA PRO A 21 3.61 2.99 18.39
C PRO A 21 3.40 3.53 19.81
N ALA A 22 4.30 4.37 20.28
CA ALA A 22 4.20 4.99 21.58
C ALA A 22 2.98 5.93 21.75
N ARG A 23 2.31 6.27 20.65
CA ARG A 23 1.09 7.11 20.66
C ARG A 23 -0.20 6.32 20.62
N PHE A 24 -0.13 4.99 20.45
CA PHE A 24 -1.33 4.17 20.48
C PHE A 24 -1.97 4.17 21.88
N PRO A 25 -3.30 4.23 21.97
CA PRO A 25 -4.03 4.12 23.22
C PRO A 25 -4.21 2.67 23.69
N PHE A 26 -3.27 1.79 23.30
CA PHE A 26 -3.20 0.37 23.64
C PHE A 26 -1.76 -0.14 23.43
N LEU A 27 -1.41 -1.22 24.08
CA LEU A 27 -0.14 -1.91 23.85
C LEU A 27 -0.23 -2.77 22.58
N LEU A 28 0.91 -3.12 21.98
CA LEU A 28 0.92 -3.94 20.74
C LEU A 28 0.43 -5.38 20.97
N ASP A 29 0.53 -5.92 22.16
CA ASP A 29 -0.05 -7.21 22.56
C ASP A 29 -1.58 -7.13 22.74
N GLU A 30 -2.12 -5.94 22.99
CA GLU A 30 -3.57 -5.66 23.04
C GLU A 30 -4.11 -5.11 21.71
N TYR A 31 -3.36 -5.28 20.63
CA TYR A 31 -3.74 -4.75 19.32
C TYR A 31 -5.09 -5.29 18.85
N PRO A 32 -6.02 -4.43 18.42
CA PRO A 32 -7.36 -4.86 18.02
C PRO A 32 -7.33 -5.90 16.90
N ASP A 33 -8.13 -6.95 17.04
CA ASP A 33 -8.20 -8.04 16.07
C ASP A 33 -8.85 -7.66 14.75
N THR A 34 -9.69 -6.64 14.78
CA THR A 34 -10.43 -6.16 13.61
C THR A 34 -10.25 -4.65 13.43
N PHE A 35 -10.46 -4.20 12.21
CA PHE A 35 -10.23 -2.80 11.84
C PHE A 35 -11.13 -1.81 12.57
N SER A 36 -12.43 -2.10 12.75
CA SER A 36 -13.35 -1.11 13.30
C SER A 36 -13.01 -0.66 14.74
N PRO A 37 -12.66 -1.55 15.68
CA PRO A 37 -12.15 -1.14 16.98
C PRO A 37 -10.82 -0.38 16.90
N PHE A 38 -9.91 -0.80 16.02
CA PHE A 38 -8.65 -0.08 15.78
C PHE A 38 -8.94 1.36 15.32
N ARG A 39 -9.70 1.52 14.25
CA ARG A 39 -10.03 2.82 13.69
C ARG A 39 -10.59 3.77 14.74
N ARG A 40 -11.62 3.37 15.47
CA ARG A 40 -12.26 4.22 16.50
C ARG A 40 -11.28 4.75 17.55
N LYS A 41 -10.20 4.00 17.81
CA LYS A 41 -9.18 4.39 18.78
C LYS A 41 -8.13 5.34 18.19
N VAL A 42 -7.82 5.21 16.91
CA VAL A 42 -6.68 5.93 16.32
C VAL A 42 -7.07 7.08 15.40
N GLU A 43 -8.27 7.12 14.84
CA GLU A 43 -8.68 8.18 13.91
C GLU A 43 -8.74 9.58 14.55
N ILE A 44 -8.82 9.63 15.87
CA ILE A 44 -8.81 10.87 16.66
C ILE A 44 -7.39 11.34 17.01
N LEU A 45 -6.38 10.54 16.75
CA LEU A 45 -4.99 10.88 17.05
C LEU A 45 -4.45 11.83 15.99
N ALA A 46 -3.68 12.81 16.43
CA ALA A 46 -2.90 13.62 15.49
C ALA A 46 -1.84 12.74 14.81
N ILE A 47 -1.76 12.81 13.49
CA ILE A 47 -0.70 12.13 12.74
C ILE A 47 0.67 12.69 13.17
N THR A 48 1.69 11.84 13.10
CA THR A 48 3.05 12.31 13.33
C THR A 48 3.48 13.20 12.17
N PRO A 49 3.88 14.45 12.40
CA PRO A 49 4.24 15.35 11.30
C PRO A 49 5.45 14.81 10.51
N THR A 50 5.53 15.21 9.25
CA THR A 50 6.71 14.96 8.42
C THR A 50 7.88 15.78 8.93
N LEU A 51 9.09 15.24 8.80
CA LEU A 51 10.30 15.98 9.11
C LEU A 51 10.73 16.79 7.87
N PRO A 52 11.27 17.99 8.04
CA PRO A 52 11.85 18.75 6.95
C PRO A 52 13.05 18.00 6.36
N ALA A 53 13.28 18.17 5.06
CA ALA A 53 14.50 17.67 4.46
C ALA A 53 15.71 18.36 5.10
N PRO A 54 16.82 17.64 5.35
CA PRO A 54 18.03 18.25 5.84
C PRO A 54 18.58 19.25 4.80
N GLU A 55 19.04 20.39 5.24
CA GLU A 55 19.62 21.43 4.35
C GLU A 55 20.88 20.94 3.65
N ALA A 56 21.65 20.10 4.32
CA ALA A 56 22.84 19.48 3.76
C ALA A 56 22.96 18.02 4.23
N LEU A 57 23.45 17.18 3.33
CA LEU A 57 23.85 15.82 3.69
C LEU A 57 25.37 15.78 3.88
N PRO A 58 25.89 14.93 4.79
CA PRO A 58 27.33 14.69 4.84
C PRO A 58 27.83 14.18 3.48
N PRO A 59 29.08 14.42 3.11
CA PRO A 59 29.64 13.88 1.88
C PRO A 59 29.53 12.34 1.91
N PRO A 60 29.33 11.70 0.75
CA PRO A 60 29.30 10.25 0.69
C PRO A 60 30.65 9.70 1.18
N PRO A 61 30.65 8.54 1.85
CA PRO A 61 31.90 7.90 2.25
C PRO A 61 32.78 7.64 1.02
N ALA A 62 34.10 7.69 1.20
CA ALA A 62 35.07 7.40 0.15
C ALA A 62 35.09 5.88 -0.21
N ALA A 63 33.95 5.32 -0.47
CA ALA A 63 33.78 3.92 -0.87
C ALA A 63 33.48 3.85 -2.37
N GLN A 64 34.03 2.83 -3.02
CA GLN A 64 33.62 2.49 -4.39
C GLN A 64 32.21 1.88 -4.33
N PHE A 65 31.27 2.49 -5.04
CA PHE A 65 29.94 1.95 -5.23
C PHE A 65 29.87 1.23 -6.57
N ASP A 66 29.25 0.08 -6.59
CA ASP A 66 28.92 -0.59 -7.84
C ASP A 66 28.00 0.29 -8.69
N ALA A 67 28.13 0.18 -10.00
CA ALA A 67 27.26 0.92 -10.90
C ALA A 67 25.79 0.54 -10.65
N ILE A 68 24.93 1.56 -10.56
CA ILE A 68 23.49 1.33 -10.43
C ILE A 68 23.02 0.52 -11.64
N PRO A 69 22.41 -0.66 -11.44
CA PRO A 69 21.91 -1.45 -12.55
C PRO A 69 20.93 -0.63 -13.39
N LYS A 70 21.11 -0.64 -14.71
CA LYS A 70 20.13 -0.02 -15.60
C LYS A 70 18.81 -0.78 -15.49
N ALA A 71 17.70 -0.05 -15.55
CA ALA A 71 16.37 -0.67 -15.59
C ALA A 71 16.31 -1.70 -16.72
N ALA A 72 15.91 -2.93 -16.39
CA ALA A 72 15.95 -4.05 -17.32
C ALA A 72 14.92 -3.96 -18.45
N ALA A 73 13.82 -3.20 -18.25
CA ALA A 73 12.76 -3.06 -19.24
C ALA A 73 12.09 -1.68 -19.15
N ALA A 74 11.57 -1.23 -20.30
CA ALA A 74 10.69 -0.07 -20.34
C ALA A 74 9.35 -0.39 -19.63
N PRO A 75 8.69 0.58 -18.99
CA PRO A 75 7.37 0.40 -18.42
C PRO A 75 6.36 -0.06 -19.48
N HIS A 76 5.44 -0.96 -19.11
CA HIS A 76 4.38 -1.36 -20.03
C HIS A 76 3.48 -0.14 -20.36
N PRO A 77 3.15 0.11 -21.63
CA PRO A 77 2.36 1.29 -22.06
C PRO A 77 1.02 1.41 -21.35
N GLY A 78 0.39 0.29 -20.97
CA GLY A 78 -0.88 0.26 -20.25
C GLY A 78 -0.77 0.61 -18.74
N LEU A 79 0.46 0.83 -18.22
CA LEU A 79 0.69 1.24 -16.84
C LEU A 79 1.65 2.44 -16.79
N PRO A 80 1.18 3.66 -17.05
CA PRO A 80 2.02 4.86 -17.06
C PRO A 80 2.30 5.35 -15.62
N LEU A 81 2.88 4.50 -14.78
CA LEU A 81 3.26 4.82 -13.40
C LEU A 81 4.80 4.79 -13.28
N PRO A 82 5.48 5.87 -13.63
CA PRO A 82 6.94 5.93 -13.53
C PRO A 82 7.38 5.86 -12.07
N GLY A 83 8.53 5.24 -11.82
CA GLY A 83 9.11 5.13 -10.50
C GLY A 83 9.64 6.45 -9.94
N GLY A 84 10.03 6.41 -8.67
CA GLY A 84 10.69 7.50 -7.97
C GLY A 84 9.78 8.51 -7.31
N ARG A 85 10.34 9.26 -6.35
CA ARG A 85 9.62 10.22 -5.51
C ARG A 85 8.93 11.33 -6.31
N ALA A 86 9.64 11.92 -7.28
CA ALA A 86 9.08 13.01 -8.09
C ALA A 86 7.82 12.59 -8.86
N ALA A 87 7.79 11.36 -9.37
CA ALA A 87 6.61 10.81 -10.04
C ALA A 87 5.46 10.60 -9.04
N GLY A 88 5.76 10.08 -7.85
CA GLY A 88 4.76 9.91 -6.78
C GLY A 88 4.13 11.24 -6.35
N LEU A 89 4.93 12.28 -6.16
CA LEU A 89 4.43 13.61 -5.81
C LEU A 89 3.58 14.22 -6.93
N ARG A 90 4.00 14.08 -8.20
CA ARG A 90 3.17 14.52 -9.34
C ARG A 90 1.83 13.79 -9.38
N ARG A 91 1.81 12.48 -9.14
CA ARG A 91 0.56 11.71 -9.11
C ARG A 91 -0.34 12.14 -7.95
N LEU A 92 0.22 12.37 -6.78
CA LEU A 92 -0.50 12.87 -5.62
C LEU A 92 -1.16 14.22 -5.93
N ASP A 93 -0.38 15.16 -6.44
CA ASP A 93 -0.85 16.49 -6.84
C ASP A 93 -1.94 16.42 -7.93
N GLN A 94 -1.69 15.64 -8.97
CA GLN A 94 -2.63 15.41 -10.06
C GLN A 94 -3.98 14.88 -9.55
N PHE A 95 -3.97 13.85 -8.71
CA PHE A 95 -5.20 13.23 -8.23
C PHE A 95 -5.98 14.13 -7.27
N LEU A 96 -5.28 14.81 -6.34
CA LEU A 96 -5.94 15.67 -5.35
C LEU A 96 -6.33 17.03 -5.92
N PHE A 97 -5.37 17.76 -6.49
CA PHE A 97 -5.51 19.20 -6.74
C PHE A 97 -5.82 19.55 -8.20
N GLN A 98 -5.38 18.75 -9.18
CA GLN A 98 -5.63 19.05 -10.58
C GLN A 98 -6.93 18.40 -11.09
N GLN A 99 -7.17 17.15 -10.73
CA GLN A 99 -8.34 16.38 -11.16
C GLN A 99 -9.49 16.40 -10.14
N HIS A 100 -9.22 16.83 -8.90
CA HIS A 100 -10.16 16.75 -7.78
C HIS A 100 -10.77 15.35 -7.56
N GLY A 101 -10.08 14.30 -8.01
CA GLY A 101 -10.57 12.92 -7.94
C GLY A 101 -10.82 12.43 -6.50
N ILE A 102 -10.19 13.05 -5.51
CA ILE A 102 -10.45 12.77 -4.10
C ILE A 102 -11.88 13.16 -3.68
N ALA A 103 -12.50 14.17 -4.30
CA ALA A 103 -13.84 14.62 -3.95
C ALA A 103 -14.95 13.59 -4.27
N GLU A 104 -14.67 12.65 -5.18
CA GLU A 104 -15.58 11.58 -5.61
C GLU A 104 -15.01 10.18 -5.33
N TYR A 105 -13.91 10.10 -4.60
CA TYR A 105 -13.15 8.86 -4.41
C TYR A 105 -13.98 7.71 -3.80
N LYS A 106 -14.91 8.00 -2.89
CA LYS A 106 -15.76 6.97 -2.28
C LYS A 106 -16.60 6.24 -3.32
N GLN A 107 -17.05 6.93 -4.36
CA GLN A 107 -17.87 6.38 -5.45
C GLN A 107 -17.01 5.63 -6.46
N THR A 108 -15.87 6.22 -6.86
CA THR A 108 -15.06 5.73 -7.98
C THR A 108 -14.04 4.66 -7.61
N ARG A 109 -13.64 4.56 -6.33
CA ARG A 109 -12.59 3.62 -5.88
C ARG A 109 -12.85 2.13 -6.16
N ASN A 110 -14.09 1.77 -6.42
CA ASN A 110 -14.52 0.41 -6.74
C ASN A 110 -14.62 0.12 -8.22
N ASP A 111 -14.29 1.08 -9.08
CA ASP A 111 -14.27 0.89 -10.50
C ASP A 111 -13.29 -0.22 -10.88
N LEU A 112 -13.71 -1.07 -11.80
CA LEU A 112 -12.90 -2.21 -12.23
C LEU A 112 -11.87 -1.82 -13.27
N ASP A 113 -12.18 -0.81 -14.07
CA ASP A 113 -11.36 -0.37 -15.20
C ASP A 113 -10.80 1.03 -15.00
N GLY A 114 -9.65 1.29 -15.62
CA GLY A 114 -8.99 2.58 -15.63
C GLY A 114 -8.21 2.92 -14.37
N LEU A 115 -7.46 4.02 -14.47
CA LEU A 115 -6.64 4.58 -13.39
C LEU A 115 -7.26 5.84 -12.78
N SER A 116 -8.32 6.39 -13.38
CA SER A 116 -8.91 7.67 -13.01
C SER A 116 -9.70 7.60 -11.69
N GLY A 117 -10.41 6.49 -11.46
CA GLY A 117 -11.22 6.28 -10.26
C GLY A 117 -10.44 6.00 -8.97
N SER A 118 -9.11 5.84 -9.06
CA SER A 118 -8.24 5.51 -7.92
C SER A 118 -7.08 6.49 -7.80
N SER A 119 -6.62 6.70 -6.57
CA SER A 119 -5.40 7.47 -6.31
C SER A 119 -4.16 6.85 -6.95
N THR A 120 -4.13 5.51 -7.09
CA THR A 120 -3.01 4.71 -7.59
C THR A 120 -1.69 4.92 -6.83
N LEU A 121 -1.72 5.42 -5.60
CA LEU A 121 -0.53 5.78 -4.81
C LEU A 121 0.20 4.57 -4.21
N SER A 122 -0.40 3.38 -4.26
CA SER A 122 0.13 2.18 -3.60
C SER A 122 1.56 1.80 -3.99
N PRO A 123 2.04 1.91 -5.25
CA PRO A 123 3.43 1.58 -5.59
C PRO A 123 4.44 2.48 -4.89
N TRP A 124 4.18 3.78 -4.85
CA TRP A 124 5.09 4.74 -4.19
C TRP A 124 5.06 4.63 -2.66
N LEU A 125 3.89 4.33 -2.08
CA LEU A 125 3.76 4.06 -0.64
C LEU A 125 4.43 2.74 -0.25
N ALA A 126 4.35 1.70 -1.09
CA ALA A 126 4.97 0.41 -0.82
C ALA A 126 6.50 0.49 -0.83
N ASN A 127 7.07 1.27 -1.76
CA ASN A 127 8.51 1.44 -1.91
C ASN A 127 9.09 2.60 -1.07
N GLY A 128 8.25 3.30 -0.29
CA GLY A 128 8.69 4.44 0.53
C GLY A 128 9.10 5.69 -0.27
N ASN A 129 8.73 5.77 -1.54
CA ASN A 129 8.95 6.98 -2.36
C ASN A 129 8.05 8.14 -1.92
N LEU A 130 6.86 7.81 -1.37
CA LEU A 130 5.98 8.72 -0.67
C LEU A 130 5.83 8.27 0.77
N SER A 131 5.86 9.22 1.70
CA SER A 131 5.46 8.97 3.08
C SER A 131 3.93 8.93 3.18
N VAL A 132 3.40 7.98 3.94
CA VAL A 132 1.97 7.96 4.24
C VAL A 132 1.51 9.23 4.97
N ARG A 133 2.40 9.87 5.72
CA ARG A 133 2.15 11.14 6.42
C ARG A 133 2.01 12.29 5.43
N GLU A 134 2.88 12.37 4.42
CA GLU A 134 2.77 13.37 3.35
C GLU A 134 1.44 13.27 2.61
N VAL A 135 0.99 12.05 2.34
CA VAL A 135 -0.30 11.82 1.71
C VAL A 135 -1.44 12.29 2.60
N ALA A 136 -1.41 11.97 3.91
CA ALA A 136 -2.41 12.42 4.87
C ALA A 136 -2.41 13.95 5.02
N GLU A 137 -1.24 14.58 5.11
CA GLU A 137 -1.10 16.04 5.16
C GLU A 137 -1.67 16.71 3.89
N ALA A 138 -1.45 16.10 2.72
CA ALA A 138 -2.01 16.58 1.46
C ALA A 138 -3.54 16.45 1.41
N ILE A 139 -4.12 15.36 1.95
CA ILE A 139 -5.57 15.20 2.10
C ILE A 139 -6.14 16.32 2.96
N PHE A 140 -5.57 16.54 4.15
CA PHE A 140 -6.05 17.58 5.06
C PHE A 140 -5.84 18.99 4.51
N ARG A 141 -4.79 19.22 3.71
CA ARG A 141 -4.62 20.46 2.97
C ARG A 141 -5.74 20.65 1.95
N TYR A 142 -6.05 19.62 1.17
CA TYR A 142 -7.14 19.66 0.20
C TYR A 142 -8.49 19.97 0.86
N GLU A 143 -8.79 19.36 2.01
CA GLU A 143 -10.02 19.61 2.76
C GLU A 143 -10.15 21.05 3.25
N ARG A 144 -9.04 21.70 3.61
CA ARG A 144 -9.03 23.11 4.02
C ARG A 144 -9.16 24.08 2.85
N GLU A 145 -8.58 23.74 1.71
CA GLU A 145 -8.50 24.63 0.54
C GLU A 145 -9.68 24.49 -0.41
N HIS A 146 -10.34 23.34 -0.44
CA HIS A 146 -11.37 23.01 -1.41
C HIS A 146 -12.67 22.52 -0.75
N VAL A 147 -12.75 21.21 -0.50
CA VAL A 147 -13.95 20.58 0.06
C VAL A 147 -13.59 19.47 1.03
N SER A 148 -14.31 19.39 2.14
CA SER A 148 -14.30 18.28 3.08
C SER A 148 -15.62 17.54 2.98
N ASN A 149 -15.58 16.27 2.58
CA ASN A 149 -16.75 15.41 2.41
C ASN A 149 -16.44 13.95 2.74
N GLU A 150 -17.43 13.07 2.58
CA GLU A 150 -17.23 11.64 2.82
C GLU A 150 -16.15 11.02 1.93
N SER A 151 -15.96 11.48 0.69
CA SER A 151 -14.96 10.95 -0.22
C SER A 151 -13.54 11.32 0.18
N THR A 152 -13.31 12.56 0.60
CA THR A 152 -12.00 13.01 1.08
C THR A 152 -11.61 12.26 2.34
N TYR A 153 -12.54 12.11 3.29
CA TYR A 153 -12.36 11.25 4.46
C TYR A 153 -12.08 9.79 4.06
N TRP A 154 -12.72 9.28 2.99
CA TRP A 154 -12.56 7.89 2.60
C TRP A 154 -11.13 7.55 2.14
N LEU A 155 -10.42 8.49 1.52
CA LEU A 155 -9.01 8.26 1.18
C LEU A 155 -8.15 8.17 2.46
N TYR A 156 -8.39 9.01 3.44
CA TYR A 156 -7.73 8.89 4.76
C TYR A 156 -8.09 7.57 5.45
N PHE A 157 -9.33 7.14 5.37
CA PHE A 157 -9.80 5.86 5.88
C PHE A 157 -9.04 4.65 5.27
N GLU A 158 -8.69 4.71 3.98
CA GLU A 158 -7.85 3.67 3.35
C GLU A 158 -6.40 3.71 3.88
N LEU A 159 -5.88 4.87 4.24
CA LEU A 159 -4.58 4.94 4.92
C LEU A 159 -4.63 4.33 6.32
N LEU A 160 -5.74 4.45 7.04
CA LEU A 160 -5.95 3.76 8.32
C LEU A 160 -6.02 2.23 8.15
N TRP A 161 -6.65 1.73 7.08
CA TRP A 161 -6.59 0.31 6.74
C TRP A 161 -5.17 -0.17 6.50
N ARG A 162 -4.38 0.60 5.75
CA ARG A 162 -2.96 0.30 5.52
C ARG A 162 -2.19 0.24 6.85
N GLU A 163 -2.42 1.20 7.75
CA GLU A 163 -1.81 1.24 9.07
C GLU A 163 -2.19 0.00 9.89
N PHE A 164 -3.48 -0.36 9.90
CA PHE A 164 -3.98 -1.56 10.58
C PHE A 164 -3.29 -2.83 10.10
N PHE A 165 -3.24 -3.06 8.80
CA PHE A 165 -2.61 -4.26 8.25
C PHE A 165 -1.10 -4.29 8.44
N HIS A 166 -0.45 -3.13 8.40
CA HIS A 166 0.98 -3.05 8.65
C HIS A 166 1.33 -3.54 10.06
N TRP A 167 0.70 -2.98 11.09
CA TRP A 167 0.94 -3.38 12.47
C TRP A 167 0.48 -4.81 12.74
N ARG A 168 -0.61 -5.22 12.14
CA ARG A 168 -1.05 -6.61 12.20
C ARG A 168 0.01 -7.57 11.64
N ALA A 169 0.62 -7.24 10.52
CA ALA A 169 1.69 -8.04 9.93
C ALA A 169 2.95 -8.08 10.82
N VAL A 170 3.29 -6.99 11.49
CA VAL A 170 4.40 -6.95 12.46
C VAL A 170 4.12 -7.87 13.64
N ILE A 171 2.89 -7.83 14.19
CA ILE A 171 2.49 -8.62 15.35
C ILE A 171 2.38 -10.11 15.00
N ASP A 172 1.67 -10.44 13.93
CA ASP A 172 1.45 -11.84 13.51
C ASP A 172 2.74 -12.47 12.96
N GLY A 173 3.66 -11.67 12.43
CA GLY A 173 4.96 -12.11 11.95
C GLY A 173 4.86 -13.30 10.98
N ARG A 174 5.56 -14.38 11.27
CA ARG A 174 5.57 -15.59 10.42
C ARG A 174 4.22 -16.30 10.34
N GLN A 175 3.33 -16.11 11.31
CA GLN A 175 2.02 -16.79 11.33
C GLN A 175 1.14 -16.32 10.16
N LEU A 176 1.31 -15.08 9.71
CA LEU A 176 0.60 -14.55 8.55
C LEU A 176 0.78 -15.39 7.28
N PHE A 177 1.93 -16.07 7.15
CA PHE A 177 2.32 -16.85 5.97
C PHE A 177 2.17 -18.37 6.17
N ARG A 178 1.62 -18.81 7.31
CA ARG A 178 1.33 -20.23 7.55
C ARG A 178 -0.06 -20.59 7.01
N GLN A 179 -0.24 -21.82 6.57
CA GLN A 179 -1.52 -22.31 6.04
C GLN A 179 -2.68 -22.14 7.04
N GLY A 180 -2.45 -22.34 8.33
CA GLY A 180 -3.45 -22.13 9.39
C GLY A 180 -3.66 -20.66 9.78
N GLY A 181 -2.86 -19.74 9.23
CA GLY A 181 -2.89 -18.31 9.57
C GLY A 181 -2.61 -18.07 11.05
N ARG A 182 -3.00 -16.90 11.53
CA ARG A 182 -2.80 -16.46 12.91
C ARG A 182 -3.55 -17.30 13.97
N HIS A 183 -4.61 -18.00 13.58
CA HIS A 183 -5.44 -18.81 14.47
C HIS A 183 -5.10 -20.30 14.40
N ASP A 184 -4.08 -20.67 13.63
CA ASP A 184 -3.63 -22.04 13.38
C ASP A 184 -4.78 -23.01 13.04
N ARG A 185 -5.74 -22.52 12.24
CA ARG A 185 -6.90 -23.32 11.82
C ARG A 185 -6.53 -24.17 10.63
N ARG A 186 -6.80 -25.48 10.73
CA ARG A 186 -6.65 -26.37 9.59
C ARG A 186 -7.75 -26.06 8.56
N LEU A 187 -7.32 -25.55 7.40
CA LEU A 187 -8.22 -25.31 6.27
C LEU A 187 -8.31 -26.57 5.43
N LEU A 188 -9.53 -26.93 5.02
CA LEU A 188 -9.75 -27.96 4.00
C LEU A 188 -9.54 -27.28 2.63
N THR A 189 -8.35 -27.43 2.12
CA THR A 189 -7.95 -26.88 0.80
C THR A 189 -7.33 -27.97 -0.05
N THR A 190 -7.60 -27.93 -1.35
CA THR A 190 -6.92 -28.72 -2.35
C THR A 190 -6.09 -27.82 -3.23
N PHE A 191 -5.00 -28.33 -3.77
CA PHE A 191 -4.22 -27.62 -4.77
C PHE A 191 -4.37 -28.34 -6.11
N GLU A 192 -5.02 -27.64 -7.04
CA GLU A 192 -5.25 -28.10 -8.42
C GLU A 192 -4.32 -27.36 -9.39
N PRO A 193 -3.15 -27.91 -9.74
CA PRO A 193 -2.13 -27.19 -10.51
C PRO A 193 -2.63 -26.68 -11.85
N ARG A 194 -3.50 -27.43 -12.55
CA ARG A 194 -4.05 -27.02 -13.86
C ARG A 194 -4.99 -25.84 -13.71
N SER A 195 -5.89 -25.86 -12.77
CA SER A 195 -6.82 -24.75 -12.47
C SER A 195 -6.08 -23.51 -12.05
N PHE A 196 -5.04 -23.66 -11.21
CA PHE A 196 -4.19 -22.55 -10.81
C PHE A 196 -3.45 -21.93 -12.00
N ALA A 197 -2.88 -22.76 -12.91
CA ALA A 197 -2.21 -22.26 -14.10
C ALA A 197 -3.17 -21.51 -15.03
N ARG A 198 -4.40 -22.01 -15.24
CA ARG A 198 -5.45 -21.32 -16.00
C ARG A 198 -5.82 -19.99 -15.36
N TRP A 199 -5.96 -19.94 -14.03
CA TRP A 199 -6.23 -18.71 -13.29
C TRP A 199 -5.11 -17.69 -13.49
N CYS A 200 -3.85 -18.08 -13.34
CA CYS A 200 -2.69 -17.22 -13.60
C CYS A 200 -2.68 -16.66 -15.03
N ALA A 201 -3.04 -17.47 -16.00
CA ALA A 201 -3.07 -17.08 -17.42
C ALA A 201 -4.28 -16.20 -17.79
N GLY A 202 -5.29 -16.07 -16.91
CA GLY A 202 -6.55 -15.42 -17.24
C GLY A 202 -7.33 -16.21 -18.31
N ASP A 203 -7.35 -17.54 -18.18
CA ASP A 203 -8.01 -18.51 -19.07
C ASP A 203 -8.91 -19.47 -18.29
N THR A 204 -9.71 -18.93 -17.41
CA THR A 204 -10.73 -19.67 -16.63
C THR A 204 -12.07 -19.68 -17.36
N ASP A 205 -13.03 -20.41 -16.82
CA ASP A 205 -14.43 -20.40 -17.31
C ASP A 205 -15.19 -19.13 -16.87
N PHE A 206 -14.53 -18.21 -16.13
CA PHE A 206 -15.10 -16.97 -15.62
C PHE A 206 -14.57 -15.75 -16.37
N PRO A 207 -15.34 -15.16 -17.32
CA PRO A 207 -14.87 -14.03 -18.14
C PRO A 207 -14.38 -12.82 -17.32
N LEU A 208 -15.04 -12.51 -16.21
CA LEU A 208 -14.61 -11.42 -15.32
C LEU A 208 -13.22 -11.68 -14.75
N VAL A 209 -12.94 -12.90 -14.27
CA VAL A 209 -11.63 -13.27 -13.72
C VAL A 209 -10.56 -13.14 -14.80
N ASN A 210 -10.85 -13.60 -16.02
CA ASN A 210 -9.93 -13.51 -17.16
C ASN A 210 -9.62 -12.04 -17.51
N ALA A 211 -10.65 -11.19 -17.53
CA ALA A 211 -10.49 -9.75 -17.78
C ALA A 211 -9.64 -9.05 -16.71
N LEU A 212 -9.62 -9.54 -15.46
CA LEU A 212 -8.84 -9.00 -14.37
C LEU A 212 -7.40 -9.55 -14.33
N MET A 213 -7.22 -10.84 -14.67
CA MET A 213 -5.90 -11.48 -14.60
C MET A 213 -4.99 -11.10 -15.77
N ARG A 214 -5.54 -10.89 -16.97
CA ARG A 214 -4.76 -10.49 -18.15
C ARG A 214 -4.01 -9.17 -17.95
N PRO A 215 -4.65 -8.05 -17.54
CA PRO A 215 -3.92 -6.83 -17.24
C PRO A 215 -2.96 -6.99 -16.06
N LEU A 216 -3.30 -7.78 -15.05
CA LEU A 216 -2.38 -8.07 -13.93
C LEU A 216 -1.10 -8.73 -14.43
N THR A 217 -1.21 -9.73 -15.30
CA THR A 217 -0.04 -10.41 -15.89
C THR A 217 0.79 -9.49 -16.79
N ALA A 218 0.13 -8.63 -17.57
CA ALA A 218 0.81 -7.73 -18.50
C ALA A 218 1.49 -6.54 -17.81
N THR A 219 0.87 -6.00 -16.74
CA THR A 219 1.26 -4.71 -16.15
C THR A 219 1.63 -4.78 -14.67
N ALA A 220 1.44 -5.93 -14.03
CA ALA A 220 1.50 -6.11 -12.58
C ALA A 220 0.49 -5.24 -11.79
N TRP A 221 -0.53 -4.67 -12.47
CA TRP A 221 -1.55 -3.83 -11.83
C TRP A 221 -2.97 -4.31 -12.16
N VAL A 222 -3.84 -4.21 -11.19
CA VAL A 222 -5.27 -4.41 -11.30
C VAL A 222 -5.97 -3.59 -10.19
N SER A 223 -7.21 -3.14 -10.44
CA SER A 223 -7.98 -2.37 -9.47
C SER A 223 -8.15 -3.13 -8.13
N ASN A 224 -8.35 -2.41 -7.04
CA ASN A 224 -8.56 -3.02 -5.73
C ASN A 224 -9.76 -3.99 -5.72
N ARG A 225 -10.87 -3.60 -6.31
CA ARG A 225 -12.06 -4.46 -6.44
C ARG A 225 -11.78 -5.67 -7.33
N GLY A 226 -11.08 -5.47 -8.43
CA GLY A 226 -10.67 -6.54 -9.33
C GLY A 226 -9.77 -7.56 -8.63
N ARG A 227 -8.80 -7.10 -7.84
CA ARG A 227 -7.92 -7.97 -7.05
C ARG A 227 -8.69 -8.84 -6.07
N GLN A 228 -9.65 -8.25 -5.34
CA GLN A 228 -10.51 -9.00 -4.42
C GLN A 228 -11.33 -10.07 -5.14
N SER A 229 -11.91 -9.74 -6.29
CA SER A 229 -12.72 -10.67 -7.09
C SER A 229 -11.89 -11.82 -7.66
N ALA A 230 -10.71 -11.53 -8.22
CA ALA A 230 -9.80 -12.54 -8.75
C ALA A 230 -9.28 -13.47 -7.64
N ALA A 231 -8.90 -12.93 -6.48
CA ALA A 231 -8.44 -13.72 -5.33
C ALA A 231 -9.57 -14.57 -4.72
N ALA A 232 -10.79 -14.05 -4.65
CA ALA A 232 -11.95 -14.80 -4.15
C ALA A 232 -12.27 -16.03 -5.02
N CYS A 233 -12.06 -15.93 -6.34
CA CYS A 233 -12.22 -17.06 -7.25
C CYS A 233 -11.20 -18.18 -6.96
N LEU A 234 -9.97 -17.82 -6.61
CA LEU A 234 -8.91 -18.79 -6.30
C LEU A 234 -9.14 -19.51 -4.96
N SER A 235 -9.79 -18.85 -4.01
CA SER A 235 -9.93 -19.34 -2.63
C SER A 235 -11.25 -20.09 -2.37
N ARG A 236 -12.11 -20.27 -3.37
CA ARG A 236 -13.39 -20.97 -3.30
C ARG A 236 -13.39 -22.23 -4.16
#